data_a0e2ec88623238630bdb2f678140ed98
#
_entry.id   a0e2ec88623238630bdb2f678140ed98
#
_cell.length_a   1.000
_cell.length_b   1.000
_cell.length_c   1.000
_cell.angle_alpha   90.00
_cell.angle_beta   90.00
_cell.angle_gamma   90.00
#
_symmetry.space_group_name_H-M   'P 1'
#
loop_
_entity.id
_entity.type
_entity.pdbx_description
1 polymer ?
#
loop_
_entity_poly.entity_id
_entity_poly.type
_entity_poly.pdbx_seq_one_letter_code
_entity_poly.pdbx_strand_id
1 'polypeptide(L)'
;MKNKLLKRTMCAAMALCISAAAISCGNKSNNGGKGDNPGGTKKTEISFLHFDGTATRNGAIKWLEDAAQRFAKEKENEEYESGKKGVKVRVSASKLIPYATLGSDGNDIYLDEAKADMYRYSASNNLLQLDEVIDHIKNDEGLTIDPDGEKRLLGAESSDGVRHYYGLPQYEWFNSLTYDVDYFNQEGFYFAKEGATEYKEFNGKMFGTSRFVKSGVSPEKMQKSCGPDGEYGTIDDGLPSSLEEFAKLCEYINFKGGAPFLIPGGGSVYSFHMTQALWAALEGADTMKSITANFSKKPVTVVKGFKKSEYLFGDNKIYVPETEEVVLDNTNGYKMYDMASRYYALAFMQLAVDNKWFHSDSLDTSTTADTVQVTLIAPSGTRAAMYIDGTYWYHEAKLSSLAPFELWEMTNPGKPRKLSFMNLPTQLKGSVKEGEGKKNTILNVGSSYIFVNKRVEENAGRKRAVLDFLKFLYTEKELAAFTEYLGMTIPINYKYDKTKLGDYYYTSLAEIKETSNVVTTASDNPIQYKNLSNFLLGFGGALNYFDLNGETHMEGYFDAYKKGITAKDIFNGSGLSEGMWKTLLKNAGVKA
;
A
#
# COMPACT_ATOMS: atom_id res chain seq x y z
N MET A 1 -12.92 27.10 14.74
CA MET A 1 -13.12 26.21 13.57
C MET A 1 -12.09 26.43 12.45
N LYS A 2 -11.93 27.64 11.89
CA LYS A 2 -10.92 27.93 10.84
C LYS A 2 -9.48 27.50 11.23
N ASN A 3 -9.10 27.67 12.50
CA ASN A 3 -7.76 27.29 12.99
C ASN A 3 -7.51 25.77 13.08
N LYS A 4 -8.55 24.93 13.25
CA LYS A 4 -8.39 23.46 13.30
C LYS A 4 -8.17 22.87 11.90
N LEU A 5 -8.86 23.37 10.88
CA LEU A 5 -8.68 22.93 9.50
C LEU A 5 -7.28 23.34 8.98
N LEU A 6 -6.89 24.59 9.27
CA LEU A 6 -5.56 25.10 8.89
C LEU A 6 -4.42 24.32 9.58
N LYS A 7 -4.58 23.95 10.86
CA LYS A 7 -3.60 23.13 11.58
C LYS A 7 -3.48 21.72 11.00
N ARG A 8 -4.60 21.06 10.64
CA ARG A 8 -4.56 19.72 10.00
C ARG A 8 -3.91 19.75 8.62
N THR A 9 -4.17 20.80 7.83
CA THR A 9 -3.52 20.97 6.52
C THR A 9 -2.03 21.29 6.66
N MET A 10 -1.64 22.10 7.66
CA MET A 10 -0.22 22.35 7.96
C MET A 10 0.49 21.10 8.52
N CYS A 11 -0.19 20.29 9.34
CA CYS A 11 0.38 19.08 9.90
C CYS A 11 0.62 17.99 8.83
N ALA A 12 -0.30 17.84 7.87
CA ALA A 12 -0.09 16.92 6.73
C ALA A 12 1.12 17.35 5.87
N ALA A 13 1.34 18.67 5.71
CA ALA A 13 2.52 19.20 5.02
C ALA A 13 3.82 19.02 5.82
N MET A 14 3.77 19.07 7.17
CA MET A 14 4.96 18.86 8.01
C MET A 14 5.33 17.37 8.17
N ALA A 15 4.38 16.45 8.18
CA ALA A 15 4.70 15.02 8.23
C ALA A 15 5.46 14.54 7.00
N LEU A 16 5.23 15.13 5.84
CA LEU A 16 6.03 14.94 4.63
C LEU A 16 7.48 15.46 4.77
N CYS A 17 7.72 16.43 5.67
CA CYS A 17 9.05 17.00 5.90
C CYS A 17 9.87 16.23 6.94
N ILE A 18 9.26 15.48 7.86
CA ILE A 18 9.97 14.81 8.95
C ILE A 18 10.54 13.45 8.52
N SER A 19 9.93 12.78 7.54
CA SER A 19 10.50 11.56 6.96
C SER A 19 11.72 11.80 6.06
N ALA A 20 12.03 13.04 5.70
CA ALA A 20 13.16 13.43 4.85
C ALA A 20 14.45 13.78 5.62
N ALA A 21 14.44 13.76 6.98
CA ALA A 21 15.55 14.30 7.77
C ALA A 21 16.51 13.25 8.36
N ALA A 22 16.34 11.98 8.09
CA ALA A 22 17.29 10.95 8.55
C ALA A 22 17.77 10.14 7.33
N ILE A 23 18.89 10.49 6.81
CA ILE A 23 20.02 9.71 6.30
C ILE A 23 20.80 10.58 5.30
N SER A 24 21.79 11.28 5.84
CA SER A 24 22.89 11.82 5.05
C SER A 24 24.10 10.91 5.28
N CYS A 25 24.37 10.01 4.35
CA CYS A 25 25.72 9.49 4.12
C CYS A 25 25.93 9.39 2.62
N GLY A 26 26.86 10.22 2.14
CA GLY A 26 27.12 10.36 0.73
C GLY A 26 27.79 9.14 0.10
N ASN A 27 27.32 8.80 -1.06
CA ASN A 27 28.14 8.15 -2.07
C ASN A 27 28.18 9.05 -3.30
N LYS A 28 29.32 9.67 -3.51
CA LYS A 28 29.64 10.33 -4.77
C LYS A 28 29.80 9.26 -5.85
N SER A 29 28.80 9.01 -6.64
CA SER A 29 29.01 8.34 -7.92
C SER A 29 29.62 9.35 -8.89
N ASN A 30 30.92 9.23 -9.07
CA ASN A 30 31.62 9.83 -10.19
C ASN A 30 31.20 9.12 -11.49
N ASN A 31 30.11 9.53 -12.10
CA ASN A 31 29.87 9.25 -13.50
C ASN A 31 30.55 10.37 -14.31
N GLY A 32 31.84 10.18 -14.54
CA GLY A 32 32.58 10.92 -15.56
C GLY A 32 31.94 10.64 -16.93
N GLY A 33 31.17 11.58 -17.44
CA GLY A 33 30.67 11.55 -18.80
C GLY A 33 31.86 11.46 -19.75
N LYS A 34 32.00 10.34 -20.46
CA LYS A 34 32.81 10.29 -21.68
C LYS A 34 32.22 11.31 -22.64
N GLY A 35 33.02 12.30 -22.98
CA GLY A 35 32.67 13.36 -23.92
C GLY A 35 32.08 12.80 -25.20
N ASP A 36 31.01 13.42 -25.67
CA ASP A 36 30.42 13.18 -26.98
C ASP A 36 31.50 13.26 -28.06
N ASN A 37 31.58 12.21 -28.87
CA ASN A 37 32.45 12.17 -30.04
C ASN A 37 32.03 13.31 -30.98
N PRO A 38 32.93 14.22 -31.44
CA PRO A 38 32.58 15.41 -32.24
C PRO A 38 32.05 15.15 -33.65
N GLY A 39 31.68 13.90 -33.97
CA GLY A 39 31.12 13.49 -35.27
C GLY A 39 29.82 12.73 -35.21
N GLY A 40 29.20 12.56 -34.03
CA GLY A 40 27.93 11.84 -33.87
C GLY A 40 26.73 12.70 -34.31
N THR A 41 25.76 12.09 -35.02
CA THR A 41 24.46 12.71 -35.34
C THR A 41 23.81 13.19 -34.05
N LYS A 42 23.38 14.46 -34.00
CA LYS A 42 22.64 15.01 -32.85
C LYS A 42 21.34 14.21 -32.67
N LYS A 43 21.00 13.87 -31.43
CA LYS A 43 19.77 13.17 -31.07
C LYS A 43 18.78 14.12 -30.42
N THR A 44 17.48 13.82 -30.53
CA THR A 44 16.48 14.48 -29.70
C THR A 44 16.65 14.01 -28.26
N GLU A 45 16.83 14.93 -27.33
CA GLU A 45 16.96 14.58 -25.89
C GLU A 45 15.67 14.85 -25.17
N ILE A 46 15.21 13.85 -24.40
CA ILE A 46 14.11 13.97 -23.43
C ILE A 46 14.62 13.57 -22.04
N SER A 47 14.04 14.16 -21.01
CA SER A 47 14.48 13.97 -19.62
C SER A 47 13.37 13.39 -18.76
N PHE A 48 13.75 12.41 -17.93
CA PHE A 48 12.88 11.74 -16.97
C PHE A 48 13.46 11.91 -15.57
N LEU A 49 12.73 12.62 -14.71
CA LEU A 49 13.05 12.78 -13.30
C LEU A 49 12.24 11.81 -12.45
N HIS A 50 12.92 10.91 -11.79
CA HIS A 50 12.33 9.92 -10.88
C HIS A 50 12.46 10.40 -9.44
N PHE A 51 11.37 10.33 -8.66
CA PHE A 51 11.43 10.56 -7.22
C PHE A 51 12.25 9.45 -6.54
N ASP A 52 13.29 9.82 -5.79
CA ASP A 52 14.14 8.90 -5.03
C ASP A 52 13.48 8.56 -3.68
N GLY A 53 12.28 8.01 -3.76
CA GLY A 53 11.54 7.45 -2.63
C GLY A 53 11.99 6.04 -2.28
N THR A 54 11.53 5.54 -1.14
CA THR A 54 11.98 4.24 -0.60
C THR A 54 11.50 3.06 -1.46
N ALA A 55 10.25 3.04 -1.85
CA ALA A 55 9.64 1.90 -2.54
C ALA A 55 10.15 1.66 -3.97
N THR A 56 10.63 2.71 -4.63
CA THR A 56 11.06 2.63 -6.04
C THR A 56 12.55 2.78 -6.23
N ARG A 57 13.27 2.99 -5.14
CA ARG A 57 14.58 3.60 -5.04
C ARG A 57 15.63 3.09 -6.04
N ASN A 58 15.82 1.84 -6.24
CA ASN A 58 16.89 1.36 -7.12
C ASN A 58 16.38 0.46 -8.24
N GLY A 59 15.32 -0.33 -7.99
CA GLY A 59 14.82 -1.27 -8.98
C GLY A 59 14.06 -0.61 -10.10
N ALA A 60 13.15 0.31 -9.81
CA ALA A 60 12.38 1.01 -10.83
C ALA A 60 13.28 1.95 -11.67
N ILE A 61 14.26 2.60 -11.05
CA ILE A 61 15.25 3.42 -11.78
C ILE A 61 16.04 2.54 -12.74
N LYS A 62 16.56 1.41 -12.29
CA LYS A 62 17.32 0.49 -13.15
C LYS A 62 16.49 -0.05 -14.31
N TRP A 63 15.26 -0.47 -14.04
CA TRP A 63 14.34 -0.89 -15.10
C TRP A 63 14.07 0.24 -16.10
N LEU A 64 13.85 1.48 -15.61
CA LEU A 64 13.59 2.65 -16.44
C LEU A 64 14.81 3.02 -17.32
N GLU A 65 16.02 2.94 -16.76
CA GLU A 65 17.26 3.13 -17.54
C GLU A 65 17.39 2.08 -18.65
N ASP A 66 17.11 0.83 -18.36
CA ASP A 66 17.15 -0.25 -19.35
C ASP A 66 16.03 -0.10 -20.39
N ALA A 67 14.81 0.33 -20.00
CA ALA A 67 13.71 0.66 -20.89
C ALA A 67 14.08 1.86 -21.81
N ALA A 68 14.70 2.89 -21.26
CA ALA A 68 15.19 4.04 -22.02
C ALA A 68 16.22 3.63 -23.10
N GLN A 69 17.11 2.69 -22.79
CA GLN A 69 18.07 2.15 -23.76
C GLN A 69 17.37 1.34 -24.86
N ARG A 70 16.38 0.48 -24.51
CA ARG A 70 15.60 -0.28 -25.50
C ARG A 70 14.83 0.65 -26.43
N PHE A 71 14.17 1.67 -25.89
CA PHE A 71 13.47 2.67 -26.67
C PHE A 71 14.42 3.44 -27.59
N ALA A 72 15.55 3.93 -27.08
CA ALA A 72 16.54 4.66 -27.88
C ALA A 72 17.12 3.81 -29.03
N LYS A 73 17.24 2.50 -28.85
CA LYS A 73 17.65 1.55 -29.90
C LYS A 73 16.54 1.36 -30.94
N GLU A 74 15.31 1.17 -30.50
CA GLU A 74 14.14 1.01 -31.39
C GLU A 74 13.95 2.24 -32.29
N LYS A 75 14.13 3.44 -31.74
CA LYS A 75 13.96 4.72 -32.41
C LYS A 75 15.26 5.33 -32.97
N GLU A 76 16.33 4.55 -33.18
CA GLU A 76 17.65 5.06 -33.59
C GLU A 76 17.66 5.75 -34.96
N ASN A 77 16.69 5.41 -35.82
CA ASN A 77 16.54 5.96 -37.15
C ASN A 77 15.42 7.01 -37.27
N GLU A 78 14.66 7.24 -36.22
CA GLU A 78 13.56 8.21 -36.21
C GLU A 78 14.06 9.63 -36.11
N GLU A 79 13.45 10.54 -36.86
CA GLU A 79 13.73 11.97 -36.79
C GLU A 79 12.57 12.68 -36.09
N TYR A 80 12.78 13.03 -34.84
CA TYR A 80 11.79 13.77 -34.03
C TYR A 80 11.91 15.28 -34.22
N GLU A 81 13.14 15.79 -34.27
CA GLU A 81 13.47 17.19 -34.52
C GLU A 81 14.34 17.27 -35.73
N SER A 82 14.14 18.30 -36.55
CA SER A 82 14.89 18.49 -37.81
C SER A 82 16.41 18.41 -37.60
N GLY A 83 17.08 17.55 -38.36
CA GLY A 83 18.50 17.31 -38.29
C GLY A 83 18.98 16.52 -37.06
N LYS A 84 18.08 15.95 -36.29
CA LYS A 84 18.41 15.09 -35.15
C LYS A 84 17.88 13.67 -35.40
N LYS A 85 18.77 12.71 -35.52
CA LYS A 85 18.46 11.32 -35.80
C LYS A 85 18.57 10.48 -34.52
N GLY A 86 17.47 9.81 -34.14
CA GLY A 86 17.32 9.04 -32.92
C GLY A 86 16.95 9.89 -31.70
N VAL A 87 16.71 9.21 -30.60
CA VAL A 87 16.33 9.81 -29.31
C VAL A 87 17.32 9.38 -28.21
N LYS A 88 17.50 10.24 -27.22
CA LYS A 88 18.20 9.95 -25.96
C LYS A 88 17.30 10.30 -24.80
N VAL A 89 16.98 9.31 -23.97
CA VAL A 89 16.26 9.52 -22.72
C VAL A 89 17.26 9.64 -21.59
N ARG A 90 17.25 10.76 -20.90
CA ARG A 90 18.10 11.00 -19.73
C ARG A 90 17.28 10.74 -18.48
N VAL A 91 17.59 9.66 -17.78
CA VAL A 91 16.99 9.33 -16.48
C VAL A 91 17.83 9.94 -15.37
N SER A 92 17.18 10.56 -14.39
CA SER A 92 17.79 11.11 -13.19
C SER A 92 16.88 10.90 -12.00
N ALA A 93 17.44 10.90 -10.78
CA ALA A 93 16.70 10.75 -9.55
C ALA A 93 16.84 11.98 -8.66
N SER A 94 15.79 12.32 -7.92
CA SER A 94 15.80 13.41 -6.95
C SER A 94 14.86 13.08 -5.77
N LYS A 95 15.25 13.53 -4.57
CA LYS A 95 14.39 13.48 -3.38
C LYS A 95 13.30 14.55 -3.36
N LEU A 96 13.25 15.40 -4.35
CA LEU A 96 12.29 16.49 -4.45
C LEU A 96 11.86 16.67 -5.91
N ILE A 97 10.57 16.65 -6.14
CA ILE A 97 9.96 17.09 -7.39
C ILE A 97 9.65 18.59 -7.27
N PRO A 98 10.06 19.43 -8.21
CA PRO A 98 9.96 20.88 -8.10
C PRO A 98 8.54 21.38 -8.42
N TYR A 99 7.53 20.96 -7.70
CA TYR A 99 6.13 21.30 -7.97
C TYR A 99 5.86 22.80 -8.07
N ALA A 100 6.47 23.60 -7.20
CA ALA A 100 6.25 25.04 -7.19
C ALA A 100 6.76 25.74 -8.45
N THR A 101 7.72 25.13 -9.14
CA THR A 101 8.39 25.69 -10.34
C THR A 101 8.25 24.76 -11.54
N LEU A 102 7.29 23.84 -11.54
CA LEU A 102 7.14 22.81 -12.58
C LEU A 102 7.12 23.41 -14.00
N GLY A 103 6.38 24.50 -14.20
CA GLY A 103 6.29 25.17 -15.51
C GLY A 103 7.61 25.72 -16.06
N SER A 104 8.60 25.97 -15.18
CA SER A 104 9.96 26.46 -15.55
C SER A 104 11.04 25.41 -15.34
N ASP A 105 10.71 24.22 -14.83
CA ASP A 105 11.68 23.15 -14.62
C ASP A 105 12.17 22.55 -15.95
N GLY A 106 13.42 22.07 -15.94
CA GLY A 106 14.11 21.54 -17.12
C GLY A 106 13.69 20.14 -17.55
N ASN A 107 12.99 19.38 -16.70
CA ASN A 107 12.61 18.02 -16.99
C ASN A 107 11.29 17.93 -17.76
N ASP A 108 11.14 16.88 -18.57
CA ASP A 108 9.95 16.63 -19.38
C ASP A 108 8.96 15.72 -18.70
N ILE A 109 9.45 14.62 -18.13
CA ILE A 109 8.67 13.54 -17.54
C ILE A 109 9.08 13.42 -16.07
N TYR A 110 8.09 13.15 -15.22
CA TYR A 110 8.28 12.95 -13.80
C TYR A 110 7.59 11.67 -13.35
N LEU A 111 8.21 10.96 -12.41
CA LEU A 111 7.56 9.92 -11.64
C LEU A 111 7.59 10.31 -10.16
N ASP A 112 6.44 10.37 -9.51
CA ASP A 112 6.31 10.74 -8.11
C ASP A 112 5.14 10.01 -7.42
N GLU A 113 5.13 10.08 -6.10
CA GLU A 113 4.12 9.46 -5.23
C GLU A 113 3.08 10.45 -4.68
N ALA A 114 3.08 11.70 -5.12
CA ALA A 114 2.25 12.78 -4.55
C ALA A 114 0.95 13.07 -5.32
N LYS A 115 -0.15 12.41 -4.96
CA LYS A 115 -1.49 12.56 -5.58
C LYS A 115 -2.06 13.98 -5.54
N ALA A 116 -2.04 14.62 -4.36
CA ALA A 116 -2.73 15.88 -4.13
C ALA A 116 -2.11 17.01 -4.94
N ASP A 117 -0.80 17.01 -5.06
CA ASP A 117 -0.06 18.03 -5.80
C ASP A 117 -0.26 17.88 -7.29
N MET A 118 -0.20 16.67 -7.83
CA MET A 118 -0.46 16.45 -9.26
C MET A 118 -1.84 16.93 -9.69
N TYR A 119 -2.88 16.68 -8.89
CA TYR A 119 -4.22 17.19 -9.16
C TYR A 119 -4.25 18.72 -9.21
N ARG A 120 -3.56 19.38 -8.27
CA ARG A 120 -3.43 20.84 -8.23
C ARG A 120 -2.74 21.38 -9.49
N TYR A 121 -1.69 20.71 -9.96
CA TYR A 121 -0.94 21.14 -11.15
C TYR A 121 -1.68 20.85 -12.46
N SER A 122 -2.45 19.77 -12.54
CA SER A 122 -3.34 19.56 -13.68
C SER A 122 -4.38 20.69 -13.77
N ALA A 123 -4.99 21.03 -12.64
CA ALA A 123 -5.93 22.15 -12.55
C ALA A 123 -5.29 23.51 -12.87
N SER A 124 -3.98 23.70 -12.60
CA SER A 124 -3.23 24.92 -12.96
C SER A 124 -2.69 24.91 -14.41
N ASN A 125 -3.01 23.88 -15.19
CA ASN A 125 -2.63 23.75 -16.60
C ASN A 125 -1.11 23.61 -16.84
N ASN A 126 -0.36 23.09 -15.86
CA ASN A 126 1.08 22.85 -15.98
C ASN A 126 1.43 21.42 -16.45
N LEU A 127 0.44 20.55 -16.58
CA LEU A 127 0.62 19.18 -17.03
C LEU A 127 0.10 18.98 -18.46
N LEU A 128 0.80 18.15 -19.22
CA LEU A 128 0.37 17.70 -20.54
C LEU A 128 -0.80 16.71 -20.40
N GLN A 129 -1.78 16.81 -21.28
CA GLN A 129 -2.82 15.77 -21.43
C GLN A 129 -2.21 14.49 -22.01
N LEU A 130 -2.56 13.35 -21.44
CA LEU A 130 -2.04 12.03 -21.77
C LEU A 130 -3.10 11.10 -22.38
N ASP A 131 -4.21 11.65 -22.86
CA ASP A 131 -5.31 10.89 -23.48
C ASP A 131 -4.81 9.99 -24.60
N GLU A 132 -3.87 10.48 -25.41
CA GLU A 132 -3.26 9.73 -26.52
C GLU A 132 -2.50 8.47 -26.03
N VAL A 133 -1.93 8.49 -24.81
CA VAL A 133 -1.28 7.31 -24.20
C VAL A 133 -2.35 6.34 -23.68
N ILE A 134 -3.42 6.85 -23.11
CA ILE A 134 -4.57 6.01 -22.68
C ILE A 134 -5.22 5.33 -23.88
N ASP A 135 -5.41 6.06 -24.98
CA ASP A 135 -5.94 5.51 -26.23
C ASP A 135 -5.04 4.42 -26.80
N HIS A 136 -3.71 4.63 -26.75
CA HIS A 136 -2.75 3.60 -27.14
C HIS A 136 -2.88 2.33 -26.28
N ILE A 137 -2.93 2.45 -24.96
CA ILE A 137 -3.13 1.32 -24.05
C ILE A 137 -4.39 0.53 -24.41
N LYS A 138 -5.52 1.23 -24.65
CA LYS A 138 -6.81 0.60 -24.88
C LYS A 138 -6.98 0.06 -26.32
N ASN A 139 -6.55 0.82 -27.31
CA ASN A 139 -6.87 0.57 -28.71
C ASN A 139 -5.74 -0.12 -29.47
N ASP A 140 -4.48 0.28 -29.26
CA ASP A 140 -3.33 -0.28 -29.97
C ASP A 140 -2.83 -1.55 -29.30
N GLU A 141 -2.67 -1.54 -27.95
CA GLU A 141 -2.25 -2.70 -27.18
C GLU A 141 -3.44 -3.63 -26.84
N GLY A 142 -4.67 -3.16 -26.95
CA GLY A 142 -5.88 -3.93 -26.62
C GLY A 142 -5.99 -4.29 -25.13
N LEU A 143 -5.31 -3.54 -24.26
CA LEU A 143 -5.33 -3.76 -22.82
C LEU A 143 -6.56 -3.13 -22.19
N THR A 144 -7.10 -3.79 -21.17
CA THR A 144 -8.25 -3.27 -20.42
C THR A 144 -7.79 -2.65 -19.11
N ILE A 145 -8.41 -1.52 -18.77
CA ILE A 145 -8.26 -0.88 -17.47
C ILE A 145 -9.60 -1.09 -16.76
N ASP A 146 -9.58 -1.81 -15.64
CA ASP A 146 -10.83 -2.03 -14.90
C ASP A 146 -11.31 -0.74 -14.21
N PRO A 147 -12.57 -0.68 -13.70
CA PRO A 147 -13.10 0.54 -13.09
C PRO A 147 -12.29 1.05 -11.90
N ASP A 148 -11.62 0.18 -11.14
CA ASP A 148 -10.73 0.58 -10.05
C ASP A 148 -9.38 1.07 -10.57
N GLY A 149 -8.87 0.50 -11.66
CA GLY A 149 -7.73 1.00 -12.42
C GLY A 149 -8.00 2.38 -13.02
N GLU A 150 -9.19 2.61 -13.58
CA GLU A 150 -9.63 3.93 -14.09
C GLU A 150 -9.56 5.03 -13.03
N LYS A 151 -9.89 4.74 -11.77
CA LYS A 151 -9.75 5.68 -10.65
C LYS A 151 -8.28 6.02 -10.34
N ARG A 152 -7.37 5.14 -10.75
CA ARG A 152 -5.93 5.35 -10.61
C ARG A 152 -5.35 6.24 -11.72
N LEU A 153 -6.08 6.45 -12.82
CA LEU A 153 -5.74 7.43 -13.82
C LEU A 153 -6.10 8.82 -13.31
N LEU A 154 -5.13 9.72 -13.23
CA LEU A 154 -5.39 11.07 -12.77
C LEU A 154 -6.08 11.88 -13.86
N GLY A 155 -7.40 11.91 -13.78
CA GLY A 155 -8.27 12.65 -14.69
C GLY A 155 -8.83 13.91 -14.06
N ALA A 156 -9.10 14.92 -14.91
CA ALA A 156 -9.85 16.11 -14.56
C ALA A 156 -10.88 16.42 -15.66
N GLU A 157 -12.07 16.84 -15.24
CA GLU A 157 -13.08 17.32 -16.19
C GLU A 157 -12.70 18.72 -16.68
N SER A 158 -12.75 18.92 -17.98
CA SER A 158 -12.61 20.21 -18.62
C SER A 158 -13.95 20.98 -18.59
N SER A 159 -13.94 22.24 -19.03
CA SER A 159 -15.12 23.12 -19.03
C SER A 159 -16.26 22.62 -19.93
N ASP A 160 -15.98 21.72 -20.86
CA ASP A 160 -16.97 21.07 -21.76
C ASP A 160 -17.53 19.76 -21.18
N GLY A 161 -17.12 19.37 -19.96
CA GLY A 161 -17.54 18.13 -19.31
C GLY A 161 -16.80 16.88 -19.77
N VAL A 162 -15.75 17.04 -20.60
CA VAL A 162 -14.91 15.92 -21.03
C VAL A 162 -13.82 15.66 -19.99
N ARG A 163 -13.63 14.39 -19.63
CA ARG A 163 -12.55 13.99 -18.73
C ARG A 163 -11.26 13.76 -19.52
N HIS A 164 -10.22 14.47 -19.15
CA HIS A 164 -8.86 14.32 -19.67
C HIS A 164 -7.93 13.77 -18.63
N TYR A 165 -6.89 13.05 -19.05
CA TYR A 165 -5.95 12.39 -18.16
C TYR A 165 -4.59 13.10 -18.16
N TYR A 166 -4.02 13.29 -16.98
CA TYR A 166 -2.77 14.03 -16.75
C TYR A 166 -1.72 13.22 -16.00
N GLY A 167 -2.04 12.02 -15.56
CA GLY A 167 -1.10 11.13 -14.89
C GLY A 167 -1.45 9.67 -15.11
N LEU A 168 -0.41 8.86 -15.31
CA LEU A 168 -0.48 7.43 -15.52
C LEU A 168 -0.01 6.72 -14.25
N PRO A 169 -0.71 5.68 -13.76
CA PRO A 169 -0.29 4.93 -12.58
C PRO A 169 0.96 4.12 -12.89
N GLN A 170 1.94 4.09 -11.97
CA GLN A 170 3.18 3.37 -12.20
C GLN A 170 3.20 1.99 -11.55
N TYR A 171 2.84 1.84 -10.28
CA TYR A 171 2.81 0.54 -9.63
C TYR A 171 1.75 0.49 -8.52
N GLU A 172 1.34 -0.73 -8.22
CA GLU A 172 0.45 -1.05 -7.12
C GLU A 172 1.25 -1.49 -5.91
N TRP A 173 0.80 -1.08 -4.73
CA TRP A 173 1.21 -1.69 -3.49
C TRP A 173 0.04 -1.74 -2.51
N PHE A 174 0.07 -2.72 -1.63
CA PHE A 174 -1.05 -3.04 -0.77
C PHE A 174 -0.68 -2.82 0.68
N ASN A 175 -1.64 -2.37 1.49
CA ASN A 175 -1.52 -2.45 2.93
C ASN A 175 -1.35 -3.91 3.31
N SER A 176 -0.33 -4.24 4.11
CA SER A 176 0.14 -5.60 4.26
C SER A 176 0.36 -6.01 5.71
N LEU A 177 0.13 -7.28 5.92
CA LEU A 177 0.78 -8.08 6.94
C LEU A 177 1.51 -9.20 6.21
N THR A 178 2.83 -9.23 6.34
CA THR A 178 3.66 -10.33 5.80
C THR A 178 3.89 -11.33 6.91
N TYR A 179 3.76 -12.64 6.62
CA TYR A 179 4.11 -13.68 7.59
C TYR A 179 5.30 -14.53 7.16
N ASP A 180 6.01 -15.06 8.13
CA ASP A 180 7.15 -15.94 7.96
C ASP A 180 6.68 -17.38 7.73
N VAL A 181 6.54 -17.77 6.45
CA VAL A 181 6.07 -19.10 6.06
C VAL A 181 6.97 -20.21 6.61
N ASP A 182 8.29 -19.99 6.65
CA ASP A 182 9.22 -20.98 7.18
C ASP A 182 9.00 -21.19 8.69
N TYR A 183 8.72 -20.12 9.42
CA TYR A 183 8.46 -20.19 10.85
C TYR A 183 7.09 -20.81 11.14
N PHE A 184 6.08 -20.44 10.36
CA PHE A 184 4.75 -21.05 10.46
C PHE A 184 4.80 -22.54 10.19
N ASN A 185 5.52 -22.97 9.16
CA ASN A 185 5.71 -24.38 8.84
C ASN A 185 6.48 -25.13 9.94
N GLN A 186 7.54 -24.53 10.46
CA GLN A 186 8.37 -25.13 11.51
C GLN A 186 7.57 -25.39 12.80
N GLU A 187 6.81 -24.38 13.24
CA GLU A 187 6.12 -24.39 14.53
C GLU A 187 4.65 -24.86 14.45
N GLY A 188 4.11 -25.00 13.25
CA GLY A 188 2.72 -25.37 13.03
C GLY A 188 1.75 -24.25 13.40
N PHE A 189 2.07 -23.01 13.07
CA PHE A 189 1.22 -21.83 13.34
C PHE A 189 0.02 -21.72 12.39
N TYR A 190 -0.59 -22.85 12.07
CA TYR A 190 -1.79 -22.95 11.26
C TYR A 190 -2.91 -23.62 12.05
N PHE A 191 -4.14 -23.15 11.89
CA PHE A 191 -5.31 -23.84 12.42
C PHE A 191 -5.47 -25.19 11.72
N ALA A 192 -5.69 -26.23 12.52
CA ALA A 192 -5.95 -27.57 12.00
C ALA A 192 -7.41 -27.71 11.56
N LYS A 193 -7.65 -28.43 10.46
CA LYS A 193 -9.01 -28.74 10.02
C LYS A 193 -9.75 -29.64 11.02
N GLU A 194 -11.05 -29.63 10.97
CA GLU A 194 -11.87 -30.58 11.72
C GLU A 194 -11.52 -32.02 11.32
N GLY A 195 -11.33 -32.90 12.29
CA GLY A 195 -10.93 -34.29 12.07
C GLY A 195 -9.45 -34.49 11.75
N ALA A 196 -8.60 -33.47 11.80
CA ALA A 196 -7.16 -33.63 11.65
C ALA A 196 -6.60 -34.61 12.69
N THR A 197 -5.58 -35.39 12.30
CA THR A 197 -4.91 -36.36 13.17
C THR A 197 -3.61 -35.85 13.77
N GLU A 198 -2.96 -34.91 13.09
CA GLU A 198 -1.68 -34.31 13.50
C GLU A 198 -1.88 -32.87 13.95
N TYR A 199 -2.46 -32.71 15.15
CA TYR A 199 -2.70 -31.41 15.74
C TYR A 199 -2.18 -31.30 17.18
N LYS A 200 -2.06 -30.05 17.65
CA LYS A 200 -1.77 -29.66 19.03
C LYS A 200 -2.92 -28.81 19.58
N GLU A 201 -3.50 -29.25 20.67
CA GLU A 201 -4.43 -28.39 21.42
C GLU A 201 -3.65 -27.31 22.20
N PHE A 202 -4.14 -26.10 22.11
CA PHE A 202 -3.66 -24.95 22.89
C PHE A 202 -4.85 -24.30 23.59
N ASN A 203 -4.80 -24.24 24.91
CA ASN A 203 -5.81 -23.56 25.72
C ASN A 203 -5.34 -22.13 25.99
N GLY A 204 -5.81 -21.19 25.17
CA GLY A 204 -5.53 -19.77 25.32
C GLY A 204 -6.20 -19.16 26.55
N LYS A 205 -5.64 -18.10 27.11
CA LYS A 205 -6.18 -17.40 28.29
C LYS A 205 -7.47 -16.65 27.97
N MET A 206 -7.54 -16.01 26.79
CA MET A 206 -8.65 -15.14 26.43
C MET A 206 -9.77 -15.84 25.65
N PHE A 207 -9.46 -16.85 24.85
CA PHE A 207 -10.36 -17.39 23.84
C PHE A 207 -10.59 -18.91 23.94
N GLY A 208 -10.10 -19.53 25.01
CA GLY A 208 -10.26 -20.97 25.22
C GLY A 208 -9.38 -21.83 24.29
N THR A 209 -9.81 -23.08 24.10
CA THR A 209 -9.04 -24.09 23.36
C THR A 209 -9.16 -23.94 21.85
N SER A 210 -8.02 -24.05 21.17
CA SER A 210 -7.92 -24.10 19.71
C SER A 210 -7.01 -25.26 19.28
N ARG A 211 -7.14 -25.70 18.03
CA ARG A 211 -6.31 -26.77 17.46
C ARG A 211 -5.40 -26.18 16.39
N PHE A 212 -4.11 -26.30 16.61
CA PHE A 212 -3.09 -25.92 15.66
C PHE A 212 -2.45 -27.16 15.03
N VAL A 213 -1.93 -27.05 13.83
CA VAL A 213 -1.12 -28.09 13.21
C VAL A 213 0.06 -28.41 14.14
N LYS A 214 0.43 -29.70 14.26
CA LYS A 214 1.54 -30.11 15.10
C LYS A 214 2.87 -29.65 14.54
N SER A 215 3.75 -29.10 15.37
CA SER A 215 5.13 -28.72 14.96
C SER A 215 5.88 -29.93 14.38
N GLY A 216 6.67 -29.67 13.33
CA GLY A 216 7.50 -30.69 12.68
C GLY A 216 6.76 -31.59 11.68
N VAL A 217 5.47 -31.37 11.45
CA VAL A 217 4.77 -31.98 10.31
C VAL A 217 5.27 -31.32 9.05
N SER A 218 5.62 -32.10 8.03
CA SER A 218 6.06 -31.55 6.75
C SER A 218 4.90 -30.83 6.04
N PRO A 219 5.16 -29.71 5.34
CA PRO A 219 4.11 -28.84 4.80
C PRO A 219 3.05 -29.56 3.96
N GLU A 220 3.45 -30.55 3.17
CA GLU A 220 2.58 -31.35 2.30
C GLU A 220 1.66 -32.34 3.07
N LYS A 221 1.94 -32.57 4.35
CA LYS A 221 1.14 -33.42 5.25
C LYS A 221 0.30 -32.64 6.24
N MET A 222 0.46 -31.33 6.29
CA MET A 222 -0.29 -30.46 7.18
C MET A 222 -1.78 -30.50 6.82
N GLN A 223 -2.62 -30.81 7.81
CA GLN A 223 -4.07 -30.84 7.68
C GLN A 223 -4.62 -29.50 8.18
N LYS A 224 -4.55 -28.47 7.35
CA LYS A 224 -4.93 -27.10 7.65
C LYS A 224 -6.44 -26.87 7.50
N SER A 225 -7.00 -25.90 8.24
CA SER A 225 -8.37 -25.38 8.00
C SER A 225 -8.42 -24.67 6.63
N CYS A 226 -9.63 -24.41 6.15
CA CYS A 226 -9.86 -23.75 4.85
C CYS A 226 -9.60 -22.23 4.86
N GLY A 227 -9.05 -21.67 5.93
CA GLY A 227 -8.71 -20.24 6.00
C GLY A 227 -9.91 -19.28 5.87
N PRO A 228 -9.64 -17.99 5.63
CA PRO A 228 -10.67 -16.95 5.50
C PRO A 228 -11.58 -17.10 4.28
N ASP A 229 -11.08 -17.65 3.17
CA ASP A 229 -11.85 -17.81 1.94
C ASP A 229 -12.81 -19.01 1.94
N GLY A 230 -12.63 -19.93 2.90
CA GLY A 230 -13.47 -21.13 3.04
C GLY A 230 -13.21 -22.22 2.01
N GLU A 231 -12.14 -22.12 1.23
CA GLU A 231 -11.77 -23.10 0.20
C GLU A 231 -10.50 -23.83 0.63
N TYR A 232 -10.42 -25.15 0.37
CA TYR A 232 -9.20 -25.91 0.61
C TYR A 232 -8.25 -25.87 -0.59
N GLY A 233 -6.96 -25.93 -0.30
CA GLY A 233 -5.91 -25.93 -1.32
C GLY A 233 -5.57 -24.53 -1.82
N THR A 234 -5.93 -23.52 -1.06
CA THR A 234 -5.61 -22.13 -1.34
C THR A 234 -4.42 -21.63 -0.50
N ILE A 235 -3.90 -20.46 -0.84
CA ILE A 235 -2.71 -19.91 -0.18
C ILE A 235 -2.97 -19.51 1.28
N ASP A 236 -4.22 -19.35 1.67
CA ASP A 236 -4.61 -18.96 3.03
C ASP A 236 -5.06 -20.12 3.93
N ASP A 237 -4.92 -21.38 3.45
CA ASP A 237 -5.17 -22.57 4.25
C ASP A 237 -4.48 -22.48 5.62
N GLY A 238 -5.28 -22.62 6.67
CA GLY A 238 -4.83 -22.59 8.07
C GLY A 238 -4.59 -21.21 8.66
N LEU A 239 -4.73 -20.14 7.88
CA LEU A 239 -4.71 -18.79 8.41
C LEU A 239 -5.98 -18.48 9.19
N PRO A 240 -5.95 -17.51 10.14
CA PRO A 240 -7.10 -17.18 10.96
C PRO A 240 -8.22 -16.56 10.12
N SER A 241 -9.43 -17.09 10.24
CA SER A 241 -10.61 -16.62 9.52
C SER A 241 -11.41 -15.57 10.31
N SER A 242 -11.15 -15.43 11.62
CA SER A 242 -11.76 -14.41 12.48
C SER A 242 -10.74 -13.65 13.32
N LEU A 243 -11.13 -12.45 13.83
CA LEU A 243 -10.29 -11.72 14.80
C LEU A 243 -10.04 -12.52 16.08
N GLU A 244 -11.01 -13.33 16.50
CA GLU A 244 -10.84 -14.25 17.63
C GLU A 244 -9.74 -15.27 17.34
N GLU A 245 -9.75 -15.93 16.18
CA GLU A 245 -8.70 -16.85 15.76
C GLU A 245 -7.36 -16.14 15.61
N PHE A 246 -7.35 -14.92 15.07
CA PHE A 246 -6.12 -14.15 14.93
C PHE A 246 -5.47 -13.86 16.29
N ALA A 247 -6.27 -13.48 17.28
CA ALA A 247 -5.79 -13.31 18.64
C ALA A 247 -5.29 -14.63 19.27
N LYS A 248 -5.98 -15.76 19.03
CA LYS A 248 -5.54 -17.10 19.46
C LYS A 248 -4.20 -17.48 18.83
N LEU A 249 -4.01 -17.18 17.55
CA LEU A 249 -2.72 -17.38 16.86
C LEU A 249 -1.61 -16.56 17.53
N CYS A 250 -1.86 -15.29 17.82
CA CYS A 250 -0.90 -14.42 18.50
C CYS A 250 -0.55 -14.94 19.91
N GLU A 251 -1.55 -15.39 20.69
CA GLU A 251 -1.29 -16.03 21.98
C GLU A 251 -0.41 -17.28 21.82
N TYR A 252 -0.68 -18.12 20.82
CA TYR A 252 0.08 -19.35 20.60
C TYR A 252 1.51 -19.06 20.15
N ILE A 253 1.74 -18.10 19.26
CA ILE A 253 3.08 -17.67 18.86
C ILE A 253 3.87 -17.17 20.08
N ASN A 254 3.24 -16.33 20.91
CA ASN A 254 3.88 -15.79 22.12
C ASN A 254 4.16 -16.90 23.15
N PHE A 255 3.26 -17.85 23.32
CA PHE A 255 3.46 -19.03 24.17
C PHE A 255 4.67 -19.89 23.70
N LYS A 256 4.90 -19.98 22.39
CA LYS A 256 6.03 -20.68 21.79
C LYS A 256 7.34 -19.89 21.87
N GLY A 257 7.34 -18.71 22.48
CA GLY A 257 8.51 -17.84 22.65
C GLY A 257 8.86 -16.97 21.43
N GLY A 258 8.00 -16.91 20.43
CA GLY A 258 8.09 -15.98 19.30
C GLY A 258 7.38 -14.66 19.60
N ALA A 259 7.68 -13.63 18.80
CA ALA A 259 6.93 -12.39 18.79
C ALA A 259 5.90 -12.42 17.65
N PRO A 260 4.58 -12.28 17.92
CA PRO A 260 3.57 -12.23 16.88
C PRO A 260 3.85 -11.17 15.82
N PHE A 261 4.17 -9.93 16.22
CA PHE A 261 4.31 -8.81 15.32
C PHE A 261 5.66 -8.13 15.40
N LEU A 262 6.07 -7.60 14.24
CA LEU A 262 7.21 -6.72 14.06
C LEU A 262 6.76 -5.48 13.28
N ILE A 263 7.19 -4.30 13.71
CA ILE A 263 6.95 -3.02 13.06
C ILE A 263 8.19 -2.14 13.25
N PRO A 264 8.56 -1.23 12.34
CA PRO A 264 9.63 -0.28 12.59
C PRO A 264 9.36 0.57 13.83
N GLY A 265 10.23 0.52 14.84
CA GLY A 265 10.03 1.24 16.10
C GLY A 265 10.03 2.76 15.94
N GLY A 266 10.89 3.29 15.06
CA GLY A 266 10.91 4.71 14.69
C GLY A 266 9.82 5.11 13.70
N GLY A 267 9.06 4.13 13.17
CA GLY A 267 8.02 4.33 12.18
C GLY A 267 6.65 3.85 12.65
N SER A 268 6.26 4.16 13.90
CA SER A 268 5.00 3.67 14.48
C SER A 268 3.75 4.07 13.69
N VAL A 269 3.87 5.07 12.82
CA VAL A 269 2.85 5.44 11.82
C VAL A 269 2.48 4.27 10.90
N TYR A 270 3.39 3.32 10.62
CA TYR A 270 3.12 2.12 9.84
C TYR A 270 2.04 1.20 10.43
N SER A 271 1.67 1.42 11.70
CA SER A 271 0.55 0.71 12.34
C SER A 271 -0.77 0.83 11.55
N PHE A 272 -0.92 1.88 10.74
CA PHE A 272 -2.09 2.05 9.88
C PHE A 272 -2.20 0.96 8.81
N HIS A 273 -1.11 0.38 8.34
CA HIS A 273 -1.15 -0.68 7.31
C HIS A 273 -2.01 -1.85 7.79
N MET A 274 -1.77 -2.34 9.00
CA MET A 274 -2.57 -3.42 9.56
C MET A 274 -4.01 -2.99 9.88
N THR A 275 -4.22 -1.80 10.46
CA THR A 275 -5.56 -1.34 10.82
C THR A 275 -6.44 -1.12 9.61
N GLN A 276 -5.92 -0.57 8.52
CA GLN A 276 -6.68 -0.38 7.29
C GLN A 276 -6.91 -1.69 6.54
N ALA A 277 -5.93 -2.59 6.51
CA ALA A 277 -6.07 -3.90 5.91
C ALA A 277 -7.13 -4.76 6.65
N LEU A 278 -7.11 -4.77 7.99
CA LEU A 278 -8.14 -5.43 8.80
C LEU A 278 -9.51 -4.81 8.60
N TRP A 279 -9.61 -3.48 8.56
CA TRP A 279 -10.87 -2.80 8.29
C TRP A 279 -11.46 -3.25 6.95
N ALA A 280 -10.64 -3.24 5.88
CA ALA A 280 -11.07 -3.67 4.56
C ALA A 280 -11.48 -5.16 4.50
N ALA A 281 -10.71 -6.04 5.15
CA ALA A 281 -11.01 -7.47 5.19
C ALA A 281 -12.33 -7.77 5.91
N LEU A 282 -12.57 -7.10 7.05
CA LEU A 282 -13.81 -7.27 7.84
C LEU A 282 -15.04 -6.68 7.14
N GLU A 283 -14.88 -5.55 6.45
CA GLU A 283 -15.99 -4.86 5.79
C GLU A 283 -16.35 -5.47 4.44
N GLY A 284 -15.35 -5.90 3.69
CA GLY A 284 -15.51 -6.48 2.37
C GLY A 284 -15.47 -5.46 1.22
N ALA A 285 -15.24 -5.98 0.02
CA ALA A 285 -14.92 -5.18 -1.16
C ALA A 285 -16.06 -4.25 -1.59
N ASP A 286 -17.31 -4.72 -1.55
CA ASP A 286 -18.45 -3.93 -2.02
C ASP A 286 -18.60 -2.63 -1.24
N THR A 287 -18.48 -2.70 0.10
CA THR A 287 -18.59 -1.52 0.95
C THR A 287 -17.36 -0.63 0.79
N MET A 288 -16.16 -1.22 0.75
CA MET A 288 -14.91 -0.45 0.56
C MET A 288 -14.90 0.29 -0.79
N LYS A 289 -15.38 -0.33 -1.88
CA LYS A 289 -15.58 0.33 -3.17
C LYS A 289 -16.62 1.44 -3.09
N SER A 290 -17.69 1.25 -2.33
CA SER A 290 -18.73 2.25 -2.12
C SER A 290 -18.20 3.52 -1.46
N ILE A 291 -17.36 3.39 -0.42
CA ILE A 291 -16.82 4.56 0.29
C ILE A 291 -15.72 5.30 -0.51
N THR A 292 -15.11 4.66 -1.50
CA THR A 292 -14.14 5.31 -2.40
C THR A 292 -14.78 5.84 -3.70
N ALA A 293 -16.07 5.60 -3.91
CA ALA A 293 -16.85 6.04 -5.06
C ALA A 293 -18.07 6.88 -4.64
N ASN A 294 -19.17 6.72 -5.34
CA ASN A 294 -20.45 7.35 -5.01
C ASN A 294 -21.30 6.41 -4.17
N PHE A 295 -21.23 6.47 -2.89
CA PHE A 295 -21.90 5.60 -1.91
C PHE A 295 -22.99 4.66 -2.48
N SER A 296 -22.86 3.35 -2.23
CA SER A 296 -23.71 2.30 -2.87
C SER A 296 -25.16 2.30 -2.44
N LYS A 297 -25.56 3.17 -1.50
CA LYS A 297 -26.87 3.18 -0.85
C LYS A 297 -27.24 1.87 -0.14
N LYS A 298 -26.26 1.01 0.14
CA LYS A 298 -26.42 -0.16 0.99
C LYS A 298 -26.18 0.23 2.45
N PRO A 299 -26.88 -0.39 3.41
CA PRO A 299 -26.61 -0.14 4.82
C PRO A 299 -25.20 -0.60 5.22
N VAL A 300 -24.58 0.16 6.12
CA VAL A 300 -23.32 -0.16 6.79
C VAL A 300 -23.52 -0.09 8.29
N THR A 301 -22.81 -0.94 9.02
CA THR A 301 -22.86 -0.96 10.48
C THR A 301 -21.92 0.10 11.05
N VAL A 302 -22.45 1.11 11.73
CA VAL A 302 -21.68 2.17 12.37
C VAL A 302 -21.77 2.12 13.89
N VAL A 303 -20.75 2.62 14.56
CA VAL A 303 -20.73 2.78 16.02
C VAL A 303 -21.46 4.06 16.39
N LYS A 304 -22.51 3.94 17.21
CA LYS A 304 -23.24 5.08 17.80
C LYS A 304 -22.81 5.40 19.23
N GLY A 305 -22.11 4.47 19.88
CA GLY A 305 -21.66 4.59 21.26
C GLY A 305 -20.91 3.35 21.72
N PHE A 306 -20.62 3.30 23.02
CA PHE A 306 -19.93 2.17 23.64
C PHE A 306 -20.66 1.74 24.90
N LYS A 307 -20.79 0.43 25.11
CA LYS A 307 -21.38 -0.12 26.30
C LYS A 307 -20.56 0.23 27.53
N LYS A 308 -21.26 0.72 28.53
CA LYS A 308 -20.64 1.15 29.78
C LYS A 308 -20.20 -0.10 30.58
N SER A 309 -18.94 -0.09 31.01
CA SER A 309 -18.36 -1.15 31.84
C SER A 309 -18.30 -2.54 31.19
N GLU A 310 -18.45 -2.66 29.88
CA GLU A 310 -18.21 -3.89 29.13
C GLU A 310 -16.94 -3.79 28.28
N TYR A 311 -16.24 -4.93 28.14
CA TYR A 311 -15.00 -5.04 27.39
C TYR A 311 -15.09 -6.17 26.36
N LEU A 312 -14.56 -5.94 25.16
CA LEU A 312 -14.63 -6.87 24.03
C LEU A 312 -13.80 -8.14 24.27
N PHE A 313 -12.66 -8.01 24.94
CA PHE A 313 -11.70 -9.09 25.19
C PHE A 313 -11.34 -9.16 26.69
N GLY A 314 -12.28 -9.65 27.52
CA GLY A 314 -12.05 -9.83 28.95
C GLY A 314 -11.72 -8.52 29.68
N ASP A 315 -10.66 -8.52 30.49
CA ASP A 315 -10.27 -7.38 31.32
C ASP A 315 -9.47 -6.28 30.57
N ASN A 316 -9.23 -6.44 29.28
CA ASN A 316 -8.58 -5.42 28.47
C ASN A 316 -9.52 -4.21 28.31
N LYS A 317 -8.95 -2.99 28.30
CA LYS A 317 -9.69 -1.73 28.13
C LYS A 317 -10.21 -1.51 26.71
N ILE A 318 -10.76 -2.54 26.11
CA ILE A 318 -11.28 -2.56 24.74
C ILE A 318 -12.79 -2.67 24.82
N TYR A 319 -13.46 -1.56 24.60
CA TYR A 319 -14.90 -1.43 24.83
C TYR A 319 -15.72 -2.15 23.77
N VAL A 320 -16.91 -2.60 24.13
CA VAL A 320 -17.89 -3.17 23.20
C VAL A 320 -18.68 -2.04 22.54
N PRO A 321 -18.67 -1.92 21.20
CA PRO A 321 -19.43 -0.88 20.52
C PRO A 321 -20.94 -1.17 20.55
N GLU A 322 -21.74 -0.12 20.70
CA GLU A 322 -23.15 -0.12 20.35
C GLU A 322 -23.27 0.32 18.90
N THR A 323 -23.99 -0.42 18.10
CA THR A 323 -24.06 -0.21 16.65
C THR A 323 -25.46 0.10 16.16
N GLU A 324 -25.54 0.70 14.97
CA GLU A 324 -26.75 0.89 14.19
C GLU A 324 -26.43 0.74 12.70
N GLU A 325 -27.47 0.44 11.91
CA GLU A 325 -27.36 0.40 10.45
C GLU A 325 -27.64 1.78 9.86
N VAL A 326 -26.78 2.25 8.98
CA VAL A 326 -26.89 3.55 8.30
C VAL A 326 -26.67 3.38 6.81
N VAL A 327 -27.52 3.98 6.00
CA VAL A 327 -27.27 4.10 4.55
C VAL A 327 -26.44 5.37 4.29
N LEU A 328 -25.25 5.20 3.74
CA LEU A 328 -24.37 6.33 3.42
C LEU A 328 -24.77 6.99 2.11
N ASP A 329 -24.73 8.32 2.12
CA ASP A 329 -24.92 9.19 0.97
C ASP A 329 -24.10 10.49 1.12
N ASN A 330 -24.29 11.44 0.19
CA ASN A 330 -23.57 12.72 0.25
C ASN A 330 -23.91 13.57 1.49
N THR A 331 -25.03 13.34 2.17
CA THR A 331 -25.44 14.14 3.34
C THR A 331 -24.74 13.65 4.62
N ASN A 332 -24.46 12.37 4.72
CA ASN A 332 -23.94 11.70 5.92
C ASN A 332 -22.65 10.90 5.69
N GLY A 333 -22.00 11.08 4.54
CA GLY A 333 -20.83 10.28 4.15
C GLY A 333 -19.65 10.34 5.16
N TYR A 334 -19.60 11.36 6.05
CA TYR A 334 -18.62 11.40 7.14
C TYR A 334 -18.70 10.18 8.07
N LYS A 335 -19.89 9.54 8.18
CA LYS A 335 -20.08 8.34 8.99
C LYS A 335 -19.35 7.11 8.44
N MET A 336 -18.76 7.16 7.24
CA MET A 336 -17.88 6.07 6.78
C MET A 336 -16.70 5.81 7.72
N TYR A 337 -16.28 6.82 8.49
CA TYR A 337 -15.24 6.66 9.51
C TYR A 337 -15.76 6.12 10.84
N ASP A 338 -17.08 6.05 11.00
CA ASP A 338 -17.73 5.49 12.20
C ASP A 338 -18.05 3.99 12.04
N MET A 339 -17.59 3.33 10.97
CA MET A 339 -17.83 1.90 10.76
C MET A 339 -17.30 1.04 11.90
N ALA A 340 -18.11 0.07 12.32
CA ALA A 340 -17.77 -0.83 13.41
C ALA A 340 -16.55 -1.70 13.10
N SER A 341 -16.39 -2.13 11.86
CA SER A 341 -15.22 -2.87 11.37
C SER A 341 -13.92 -2.10 11.55
N ARG A 342 -13.92 -0.77 11.33
CA ARG A 342 -12.79 0.11 11.62
C ARG A 342 -12.46 0.13 13.13
N TYR A 343 -13.47 0.21 13.98
CA TYR A 343 -13.25 0.13 15.41
C TYR A 343 -12.63 -1.21 15.81
N TYR A 344 -13.13 -2.33 15.29
CA TYR A 344 -12.58 -3.65 15.59
C TYR A 344 -11.12 -3.81 15.13
N ALA A 345 -10.75 -3.21 14.00
CA ALA A 345 -9.36 -3.20 13.55
C ALA A 345 -8.45 -2.41 14.52
N LEU A 346 -8.88 -1.24 15.00
CA LEU A 346 -8.18 -0.47 16.02
C LEU A 346 -8.10 -1.23 17.36
N ALA A 347 -9.21 -1.87 17.76
CA ALA A 347 -9.29 -2.66 19.00
C ALA A 347 -8.32 -3.85 18.98
N PHE A 348 -8.16 -4.51 17.83
CA PHE A 348 -7.20 -5.59 17.70
C PHE A 348 -5.74 -5.11 17.83
N MET A 349 -5.40 -3.95 17.26
CA MET A 349 -4.07 -3.36 17.44
C MET A 349 -3.81 -2.99 18.91
N GLN A 350 -4.79 -2.42 19.60
CA GLN A 350 -4.68 -2.16 21.04
C GLN A 350 -4.45 -3.46 21.81
N LEU A 351 -5.24 -4.51 21.52
CA LEU A 351 -5.09 -5.83 22.14
C LEU A 351 -3.65 -6.36 21.98
N ALA A 352 -3.08 -6.21 20.78
CA ALA A 352 -1.72 -6.65 20.50
C ALA A 352 -0.67 -5.90 21.32
N VAL A 353 -0.84 -4.60 21.53
CA VAL A 353 0.06 -3.79 22.39
C VAL A 353 -0.10 -4.15 23.86
N ASP A 354 -1.34 -4.23 24.35
CA ASP A 354 -1.66 -4.53 25.75
C ASP A 354 -1.12 -5.91 26.19
N ASN A 355 -1.13 -6.88 25.26
CA ASN A 355 -0.62 -8.25 25.51
C ASN A 355 0.86 -8.44 25.12
N LYS A 356 1.57 -7.38 24.76
CA LYS A 356 3.02 -7.39 24.44
C LYS A 356 3.36 -8.35 23.29
N TRP A 357 2.55 -8.35 22.24
CA TRP A 357 2.74 -9.20 21.07
C TRP A 357 3.74 -8.65 20.06
N PHE A 358 4.36 -7.51 20.36
CA PHE A 358 5.37 -6.90 19.50
C PHE A 358 6.78 -7.31 19.88
N HIS A 359 7.62 -7.51 18.89
CA HIS A 359 9.06 -7.76 19.06
C HIS A 359 9.73 -6.59 19.77
N SER A 360 10.82 -6.86 20.50
CA SER A 360 11.59 -5.82 21.22
C SER A 360 12.05 -4.67 20.33
N ASP A 361 12.46 -4.97 19.09
CA ASP A 361 12.89 -3.96 18.11
C ASP A 361 11.78 -2.97 17.74
N SER A 362 10.52 -3.40 17.83
CA SER A 362 9.35 -2.53 17.61
C SER A 362 9.17 -1.52 18.76
N LEU A 363 9.73 -1.79 19.94
CA LEU A 363 9.62 -0.92 21.11
C LEU A 363 10.72 0.13 21.14
N ASP A 364 11.81 -0.07 20.40
CA ASP A 364 12.91 0.87 20.27
C ASP A 364 12.65 1.87 19.15
N THR A 365 12.41 3.12 19.54
CA THR A 365 12.11 4.22 18.59
C THR A 365 13.25 4.57 17.65
N SER A 366 14.47 4.09 17.91
CA SER A 366 15.62 4.27 17.02
C SER A 366 15.71 3.22 15.90
N THR A 367 14.91 2.14 15.99
CA THR A 367 14.95 1.04 15.03
C THR A 367 14.28 1.45 13.72
N THR A 368 15.04 1.41 12.63
CA THR A 368 14.59 1.77 11.29
C THR A 368 13.91 0.59 10.56
N ALA A 369 13.23 0.86 9.44
CA ALA A 369 12.66 -0.17 8.58
C ALA A 369 13.72 -1.19 8.11
N ASP A 370 14.89 -0.71 7.64
CA ASP A 370 16.00 -1.60 7.22
C ASP A 370 16.43 -2.57 8.33
N THR A 371 16.51 -2.10 9.59
CA THR A 371 16.91 -2.93 10.72
C THR A 371 15.87 -4.02 11.02
N VAL A 372 14.59 -3.67 11.05
CA VAL A 372 13.54 -4.68 11.32
C VAL A 372 13.39 -5.67 10.17
N GLN A 373 13.69 -5.27 8.94
CA GLN A 373 13.73 -6.19 7.79
C GLN A 373 14.83 -7.24 7.98
N VAL A 374 15.99 -6.87 8.55
CA VAL A 374 17.04 -7.85 8.95
C VAL A 374 16.49 -8.79 10.02
N THR A 375 15.83 -8.27 11.05
CA THR A 375 15.23 -9.08 12.13
C THR A 375 14.21 -10.09 11.59
N LEU A 376 13.43 -9.72 10.59
CA LEU A 376 12.46 -10.63 9.96
C LEU A 376 13.13 -11.70 9.09
N ILE A 377 14.04 -11.28 8.21
CA ILE A 377 14.62 -12.13 7.15
C ILE A 377 15.72 -13.04 7.71
N ALA A 378 16.62 -12.51 8.52
CA ALA A 378 17.76 -13.21 9.09
C ALA A 378 17.77 -13.10 10.63
N PRO A 379 16.79 -13.69 11.34
CA PRO A 379 16.65 -13.54 12.78
C PRO A 379 17.84 -14.13 13.54
N SER A 380 18.36 -13.38 14.50
CA SER A 380 19.46 -13.79 15.38
C SER A 380 19.06 -13.98 16.85
N GLY A 381 17.76 -13.89 17.16
CA GLY A 381 17.23 -13.99 18.54
C GLY A 381 15.78 -14.43 18.55
N THR A 382 14.92 -13.74 19.31
CA THR A 382 13.49 -13.94 19.26
C THR A 382 13.00 -13.75 17.83
N ARG A 383 12.27 -14.72 17.31
CA ARG A 383 11.78 -14.68 15.93
C ARG A 383 10.43 -13.96 15.87
N ALA A 384 10.33 -12.99 14.99
CA ALA A 384 9.04 -12.37 14.67
C ALA A 384 8.29 -13.23 13.65
N ALA A 385 7.00 -13.43 13.87
CA ALA A 385 6.18 -14.28 12.99
C ALA A 385 5.53 -13.49 11.84
N MET A 386 5.20 -12.21 12.09
CA MET A 386 4.51 -11.36 11.13
C MET A 386 5.11 -9.94 11.14
N TYR A 387 5.13 -9.30 9.96
CA TYR A 387 5.68 -7.95 9.77
C TYR A 387 4.62 -7.02 9.18
N ILE A 388 4.45 -5.84 9.79
CA ILE A 388 3.46 -4.83 9.41
C ILE A 388 4.14 -3.78 8.55
N ASP A 389 3.82 -3.76 7.25
CA ASP A 389 4.31 -2.77 6.29
C ASP A 389 3.45 -2.81 5.01
N GLY A 390 3.75 -1.97 4.00
CA GLY A 390 3.23 -2.10 2.64
C GLY A 390 4.02 -3.12 1.82
N THR A 391 3.43 -3.71 0.79
CA THR A 391 4.07 -4.79 0.00
C THR A 391 5.38 -4.40 -0.69
N TYR A 392 5.69 -3.11 -0.80
CA TYR A 392 6.95 -2.58 -1.34
C TYR A 392 8.18 -2.94 -0.48
N TRP A 393 8.02 -3.22 0.81
CA TRP A 393 9.09 -3.48 1.76
C TRP A 393 10.05 -4.60 1.31
N TYR A 394 9.52 -5.63 0.65
CA TYR A 394 10.32 -6.77 0.22
C TYR A 394 11.37 -6.38 -0.83
N HIS A 395 10.98 -5.52 -1.77
CA HIS A 395 11.90 -4.97 -2.76
C HIS A 395 12.96 -4.05 -2.12
N GLU A 396 12.55 -3.23 -1.15
CA GLU A 396 13.50 -2.41 -0.36
C GLU A 396 14.52 -3.28 0.36
N ALA A 397 14.07 -4.36 1.02
CA ALA A 397 14.95 -5.29 1.71
C ALA A 397 15.96 -5.98 0.78
N LYS A 398 15.57 -6.31 -0.45
CA LYS A 398 16.49 -6.88 -1.46
C LYS A 398 17.59 -5.90 -1.88
N LEU A 399 17.34 -4.61 -1.77
CA LEU A 399 18.27 -3.55 -2.16
C LEU A 399 18.94 -2.87 -0.96
N SER A 400 18.62 -3.32 0.24
CA SER A 400 19.19 -2.77 1.47
C SER A 400 20.69 -3.03 1.56
N SER A 401 21.45 -2.01 1.96
CA SER A 401 22.88 -2.14 2.25
C SER A 401 23.18 -3.05 3.43
N LEU A 402 22.17 -3.39 4.24
CA LEU A 402 22.28 -4.37 5.33
C LEU A 402 22.21 -5.82 4.83
N ALA A 403 21.93 -6.02 3.54
CA ALA A 403 21.98 -7.31 2.84
C ALA A 403 21.29 -8.47 3.61
N PRO A 404 20.01 -8.33 4.04
CA PRO A 404 19.37 -9.32 4.91
C PRO A 404 19.20 -10.70 4.26
N PHE A 405 19.02 -10.78 2.95
CA PHE A 405 18.89 -12.04 2.23
C PHE A 405 20.23 -12.78 2.10
N GLU A 406 21.34 -12.05 1.93
CA GLU A 406 22.69 -12.59 1.95
C GLU A 406 23.03 -13.11 3.35
N LEU A 407 22.66 -12.40 4.42
CA LEU A 407 22.81 -12.86 5.79
C LEU A 407 22.04 -14.17 6.04
N TRP A 408 20.82 -14.28 5.51
CA TRP A 408 20.06 -15.52 5.58
C TRP A 408 20.74 -16.65 4.83
N GLU A 409 21.19 -16.43 3.59
CA GLU A 409 21.87 -17.44 2.77
C GLU A 409 23.16 -17.96 3.42
N MET A 410 23.93 -17.07 4.07
CA MET A 410 25.14 -17.46 4.81
C MET A 410 24.86 -18.48 5.92
N THR A 411 23.71 -18.37 6.57
CA THR A 411 23.32 -19.25 7.67
C THR A 411 22.43 -20.42 7.24
N ASN A 412 21.83 -20.32 6.06
CA ASN A 412 20.89 -21.31 5.50
C ASN A 412 21.20 -21.58 4.02
N PRO A 413 22.39 -22.05 3.66
CA PRO A 413 22.83 -22.17 2.28
C PRO A 413 21.89 -23.07 1.45
N GLY A 414 21.48 -22.56 0.27
CA GLY A 414 20.58 -23.24 -0.65
C GLY A 414 19.12 -23.33 -0.17
N LYS A 415 18.75 -22.59 0.88
CA LYS A 415 17.36 -22.52 1.38
C LYS A 415 16.80 -21.11 1.18
N PRO A 416 16.12 -20.84 0.05
CA PRO A 416 15.52 -19.53 -0.18
C PRO A 416 14.50 -19.19 0.89
N ARG A 417 14.48 -17.93 1.32
CA ARG A 417 13.58 -17.43 2.34
C ARG A 417 12.14 -17.43 1.86
N LYS A 418 11.21 -18.01 2.62
CA LYS A 418 9.79 -18.03 2.30
C LYS A 418 9.02 -17.09 3.21
N LEU A 419 8.65 -15.94 2.66
CA LEU A 419 7.78 -14.94 3.25
C LEU A 419 6.58 -14.76 2.35
N SER A 420 5.40 -14.46 2.89
CA SER A 420 4.19 -14.27 2.10
C SER A 420 3.33 -13.14 2.65
N PHE A 421 2.61 -12.48 1.77
CA PHE A 421 1.47 -11.64 2.16
C PHE A 421 0.45 -12.52 2.90
N MET A 422 -0.20 -11.98 3.93
CA MET A 422 -1.15 -12.72 4.75
C MET A 422 -2.58 -12.25 4.46
N ASN A 423 -3.44 -13.19 4.03
CA ASN A 423 -4.88 -12.95 4.02
C ASN A 423 -5.37 -12.78 5.46
N LEU A 424 -6.20 -11.76 5.67
CA LEU A 424 -6.64 -11.33 6.99
C LEU A 424 -8.04 -11.85 7.32
N PRO A 425 -8.42 -11.91 8.61
CA PRO A 425 -9.74 -12.34 9.03
C PRO A 425 -10.88 -11.54 8.38
N THR A 426 -11.90 -12.25 7.91
CA THR A 426 -13.10 -11.66 7.27
C THR A 426 -14.31 -11.58 8.20
N GLN A 427 -14.18 -12.07 9.45
CA GLN A 427 -15.24 -12.04 10.45
C GLN A 427 -14.70 -11.81 11.88
N LEU A 428 -15.59 -11.55 12.82
CA LEU A 428 -15.19 -11.21 14.18
C LEU A 428 -14.92 -12.44 15.05
N LYS A 429 -15.71 -13.48 14.93
CA LYS A 429 -15.68 -14.67 15.81
C LYS A 429 -15.92 -15.95 15.05
N GLY A 430 -15.48 -17.05 15.66
CA GLY A 430 -15.66 -18.41 15.14
C GLY A 430 -14.68 -18.74 14.03
N SER A 431 -14.83 -19.94 13.48
CA SER A 431 -14.05 -20.43 12.34
C SER A 431 -14.94 -20.46 11.09
N VAL A 432 -14.39 -20.12 9.95
CA VAL A 432 -15.07 -20.29 8.66
C VAL A 432 -15.13 -21.78 8.34
N LYS A 433 -16.26 -22.25 7.83
CA LYS A 433 -16.42 -23.61 7.33
C LYS A 433 -16.26 -23.65 5.83
N GLU A 434 -15.93 -24.83 5.31
CA GLU A 434 -15.84 -25.07 3.87
C GLU A 434 -17.09 -24.59 3.13
N GLY A 435 -16.90 -23.79 2.09
CA GLY A 435 -17.97 -23.18 1.30
C GLY A 435 -18.68 -21.97 1.94
N GLU A 436 -18.32 -21.58 3.16
CA GLU A 436 -18.94 -20.44 3.87
C GLU A 436 -18.04 -19.20 3.91
N GLY A 437 -16.82 -19.30 3.38
CA GLY A 437 -15.84 -18.22 3.40
C GLY A 437 -16.14 -17.08 2.44
N LYS A 438 -15.31 -16.05 2.54
CA LYS A 438 -15.35 -14.88 1.65
C LYS A 438 -13.96 -14.61 1.12
N LYS A 439 -13.88 -14.27 -0.17
CA LYS A 439 -12.64 -13.74 -0.73
C LYS A 439 -12.16 -12.56 0.09
N ASN A 440 -10.88 -12.58 0.43
CA ASN A 440 -10.25 -11.49 1.16
C ASN A 440 -10.35 -10.17 0.37
N THR A 441 -10.33 -9.04 1.06
CA THR A 441 -10.32 -7.72 0.45
C THR A 441 -8.98 -7.07 0.75
N ILE A 442 -8.21 -6.75 -0.30
CA ILE A 442 -6.91 -6.11 -0.19
C ILE A 442 -6.98 -4.68 -0.74
N LEU A 443 -6.33 -3.75 -0.02
CA LEU A 443 -6.31 -2.34 -0.38
C LEU A 443 -5.09 -2.00 -1.21
N ASN A 444 -5.33 -1.64 -2.48
CA ASN A 444 -4.35 -0.99 -3.32
C ASN A 444 -4.25 0.49 -2.92
N VAL A 445 -3.21 0.82 -2.18
CA VAL A 445 -2.92 2.18 -1.69
C VAL A 445 -1.81 2.86 -2.48
N GLY A 446 -1.33 2.22 -3.52
CA GLY A 446 -0.30 2.75 -4.41
C GLY A 446 -0.65 4.15 -4.91
N SER A 447 0.33 5.05 -4.92
CA SER A 447 0.13 6.45 -5.27
C SER A 447 1.19 7.02 -6.20
N SER A 448 1.96 6.16 -6.85
CA SER A 448 2.96 6.60 -7.81
C SER A 448 2.36 6.84 -9.19
N TYR A 449 2.80 7.94 -9.80
CA TYR A 449 2.29 8.39 -11.09
C TYR A 449 3.40 8.93 -11.97
N ILE A 450 3.29 8.65 -13.27
CA ILE A 450 4.05 9.35 -14.30
C ILE A 450 3.21 10.51 -14.81
N PHE A 451 3.79 11.68 -14.92
CA PHE A 451 3.18 12.86 -15.51
C PHE A 451 4.20 13.65 -16.34
N VAL A 452 3.70 14.53 -17.19
CA VAL A 452 4.52 15.26 -18.17
C VAL A 452 4.33 16.76 -18.01
N ASN A 453 5.44 17.50 -18.03
CA ASN A 453 5.44 18.95 -18.06
C ASN A 453 4.82 19.46 -19.36
N LYS A 454 3.81 20.32 -19.28
CA LYS A 454 3.15 20.91 -20.47
C LYS A 454 4.11 21.66 -21.38
N ARG A 455 5.22 22.14 -20.86
CA ARG A 455 6.26 22.84 -21.65
C ARG A 455 6.77 22.05 -22.86
N VAL A 456 6.66 20.72 -22.85
CA VAL A 456 7.03 19.91 -24.03
C VAL A 456 6.23 20.28 -25.29
N GLU A 457 5.08 20.94 -25.15
CA GLU A 457 4.26 21.44 -26.28
C GLU A 457 4.93 22.58 -27.06
N GLU A 458 5.91 23.27 -26.47
CA GLU A 458 6.68 24.30 -27.14
C GLU A 458 7.55 23.76 -28.30
N ASN A 459 7.78 22.43 -28.30
CA ASN A 459 8.53 21.74 -29.34
C ASN A 459 7.81 20.46 -29.78
N ALA A 460 7.17 20.47 -30.92
CA ALA A 460 6.37 19.35 -31.43
C ALA A 460 7.16 18.03 -31.55
N GLY A 461 8.44 18.10 -31.96
CA GLY A 461 9.28 16.90 -32.04
C GLY A 461 9.60 16.33 -30.68
N ARG A 462 9.91 17.17 -29.70
CA ARG A 462 10.15 16.77 -28.31
C ARG A 462 8.88 16.18 -27.66
N LYS A 463 7.71 16.83 -27.88
CA LYS A 463 6.40 16.31 -27.44
C LYS A 463 6.17 14.91 -28.00
N ARG A 464 6.36 14.71 -29.32
CA ARG A 464 6.20 13.40 -29.96
C ARG A 464 7.13 12.36 -29.34
N ALA A 465 8.43 12.69 -29.14
CA ALA A 465 9.37 11.78 -28.51
C ALA A 465 8.97 11.37 -27.07
N VAL A 466 8.44 12.31 -26.29
CA VAL A 466 7.92 12.05 -24.93
C VAL A 466 6.73 11.11 -24.95
N LEU A 467 5.73 11.40 -25.82
CA LEU A 467 4.54 10.56 -25.93
C LEU A 467 4.87 9.15 -26.46
N ASP A 468 5.76 9.04 -27.45
CA ASP A 468 6.21 7.74 -27.96
C ASP A 468 6.97 6.93 -26.90
N PHE A 469 7.74 7.59 -26.04
CA PHE A 469 8.40 6.91 -24.92
C PHE A 469 7.39 6.42 -23.89
N LEU A 470 6.36 7.21 -23.55
CA LEU A 470 5.32 6.76 -22.66
C LEU A 470 4.51 5.60 -23.28
N LYS A 471 4.12 5.68 -24.54
CA LYS A 471 3.46 4.58 -25.24
C LYS A 471 4.32 3.31 -25.19
N PHE A 472 5.64 3.42 -25.43
CA PHE A 472 6.56 2.30 -25.31
C PHE A 472 6.57 1.69 -23.91
N LEU A 473 6.62 2.50 -22.82
CA LEU A 473 6.58 2.01 -21.45
C LEU A 473 5.28 1.30 -21.10
N TYR A 474 4.18 1.63 -21.76
CA TYR A 474 2.85 1.05 -21.53
C TYR A 474 2.44 0.02 -22.60
N THR A 475 3.38 -0.50 -23.40
CA THR A 475 3.14 -1.73 -24.16
C THR A 475 3.02 -2.94 -23.23
N GLU A 476 2.22 -3.95 -23.60
CA GLU A 476 2.10 -5.18 -22.80
C GLU A 476 3.47 -5.79 -22.49
N LYS A 477 4.38 -5.76 -23.44
CA LYS A 477 5.75 -6.26 -23.30
C LYS A 477 6.54 -5.54 -22.19
N GLU A 478 6.50 -4.20 -22.15
CA GLU A 478 7.26 -3.43 -21.15
C GLU A 478 6.59 -3.48 -19.77
N LEU A 479 5.24 -3.54 -19.72
CA LEU A 479 4.49 -3.77 -18.48
C LEU A 479 4.83 -5.15 -17.88
N ALA A 480 4.91 -6.19 -18.71
CA ALA A 480 5.35 -7.52 -18.29
C ALA A 480 6.80 -7.49 -17.77
N ALA A 481 7.70 -6.85 -18.51
CA ALA A 481 9.10 -6.71 -18.12
C ALA A 481 9.28 -5.96 -16.79
N PHE A 482 8.48 -4.92 -16.55
CA PHE A 482 8.43 -4.22 -15.27
C PHE A 482 8.05 -5.16 -14.12
N THR A 483 6.96 -5.90 -14.29
CA THR A 483 6.46 -6.82 -13.26
C THR A 483 7.42 -7.98 -13.02
N GLU A 484 7.95 -8.59 -14.06
CA GLU A 484 8.91 -9.69 -13.96
C GLU A 484 10.22 -9.25 -13.28
N TYR A 485 10.61 -7.99 -13.43
CA TYR A 485 11.81 -7.44 -12.80
C TYR A 485 11.59 -7.02 -11.34
N LEU A 486 10.48 -6.32 -11.05
CA LEU A 486 10.22 -5.72 -9.74
C LEU A 486 9.31 -6.57 -8.82
N GLY A 487 8.58 -7.53 -9.37
CA GLY A 487 7.54 -8.26 -8.65
C GLY A 487 6.28 -7.44 -8.33
N MET A 488 6.20 -6.20 -8.82
CA MET A 488 5.07 -5.30 -8.62
C MET A 488 4.27 -5.16 -9.91
N THR A 489 2.95 -5.03 -9.81
CA THR A 489 2.06 -4.83 -10.95
C THR A 489 1.66 -3.37 -11.12
N ILE A 490 1.20 -3.02 -12.32
CA ILE A 490 0.57 -1.75 -12.65
C ILE A 490 -0.95 -2.02 -12.76
N PRO A 491 -1.84 -1.09 -12.38
CA PRO A 491 -3.30 -1.34 -12.38
C PRO A 491 -3.92 -1.32 -13.79
N ILE A 492 -3.37 -2.15 -14.66
CA ILE A 492 -3.79 -2.39 -16.05
C ILE A 492 -3.81 -3.91 -16.22
N ASN A 493 -4.75 -4.46 -16.99
CA ASN A 493 -4.85 -5.90 -17.21
C ASN A 493 -3.91 -6.32 -18.35
N TYR A 494 -2.73 -6.81 -18.03
CA TYR A 494 -1.73 -7.34 -18.95
C TYR A 494 -1.23 -8.71 -18.48
N LYS A 495 -0.63 -9.45 -19.38
CA LYS A 495 -0.06 -10.78 -19.09
C LYS A 495 1.42 -10.66 -18.77
N TYR A 496 1.88 -11.42 -17.78
CA TYR A 496 3.29 -11.60 -17.44
C TYR A 496 3.56 -13.03 -17.01
N ASP A 497 4.81 -13.44 -17.08
CA ASP A 497 5.24 -14.81 -16.74
C ASP A 497 5.56 -14.89 -15.24
N LYS A 498 4.66 -15.48 -14.46
CA LYS A 498 4.84 -15.63 -13.01
C LYS A 498 6.09 -16.45 -12.64
N THR A 499 6.54 -17.33 -13.51
CA THR A 499 7.75 -18.14 -13.25
C THR A 499 9.02 -17.30 -13.21
N LYS A 500 8.98 -16.10 -13.79
CA LYS A 500 10.09 -15.16 -13.80
C LYS A 500 10.10 -14.21 -12.61
N LEU A 501 9.09 -14.22 -11.74
CA LEU A 501 9.06 -13.39 -10.54
C LEU A 501 10.17 -13.74 -9.54
N GLY A 502 10.72 -14.94 -9.63
CA GLY A 502 11.94 -15.39 -8.95
C GLY A 502 11.77 -15.69 -7.46
N ASP A 503 11.05 -14.89 -6.71
CA ASP A 503 10.88 -15.01 -5.27
C ASP A 503 9.51 -15.54 -4.87
N TYR A 504 9.47 -16.38 -3.83
CA TYR A 504 8.22 -16.90 -3.28
C TYR A 504 7.26 -15.77 -2.85
N TYR A 505 7.78 -14.66 -2.32
CA TYR A 505 6.96 -13.52 -1.92
C TYR A 505 6.15 -12.93 -3.08
N TYR A 506 6.79 -12.70 -4.22
CA TYR A 506 6.12 -12.13 -5.38
C TYR A 506 5.15 -13.10 -6.04
N THR A 507 5.51 -14.40 -6.11
CA THR A 507 4.60 -15.41 -6.66
C THR A 507 3.38 -15.59 -5.78
N SER A 508 3.54 -15.59 -4.45
CA SER A 508 2.42 -15.65 -3.51
C SER A 508 1.54 -14.40 -3.56
N LEU A 509 2.14 -13.21 -3.68
CA LEU A 509 1.38 -11.97 -3.83
C LEU A 509 0.55 -11.94 -5.13
N ALA A 510 1.11 -12.45 -6.24
CA ALA A 510 0.39 -12.57 -7.50
C ALA A 510 -0.82 -13.52 -7.37
N GLU A 511 -0.66 -14.66 -6.67
CA GLU A 511 -1.74 -15.60 -6.40
C GLU A 511 -2.83 -14.98 -5.51
N ILE A 512 -2.43 -14.30 -4.43
CA ILE A 512 -3.37 -13.61 -3.54
C ILE A 512 -4.13 -12.52 -4.28
N LYS A 513 -3.47 -11.76 -5.16
CA LYS A 513 -4.13 -10.74 -5.98
C LYS A 513 -5.21 -11.34 -6.89
N GLU A 514 -5.00 -12.53 -7.45
CA GLU A 514 -5.97 -13.22 -8.28
C GLU A 514 -7.15 -13.80 -7.50
N THR A 515 -6.90 -14.27 -6.28
CA THR A 515 -7.92 -14.91 -5.42
C THR A 515 -8.64 -13.93 -4.51
N SER A 516 -8.15 -12.70 -4.35
CA SER A 516 -8.75 -11.65 -3.52
C SER A 516 -9.55 -10.62 -4.33
N ASN A 517 -10.34 -9.82 -3.61
CA ASN A 517 -10.98 -8.63 -4.15
C ASN A 517 -10.03 -7.43 -3.95
N VAL A 518 -9.50 -6.89 -5.02
CA VAL A 518 -8.68 -5.67 -4.98
C VAL A 518 -9.57 -4.45 -4.94
N VAL A 519 -9.30 -3.54 -4.01
CA VAL A 519 -9.98 -2.24 -3.90
C VAL A 519 -8.94 -1.13 -3.88
N THR A 520 -9.04 -0.18 -4.80
CA THR A 520 -8.18 1.00 -4.76
C THR A 520 -8.68 2.03 -3.75
N THR A 521 -7.76 2.72 -3.08
CA THR A 521 -8.06 3.90 -2.26
C THR A 521 -8.18 5.18 -3.08
N ALA A 522 -7.86 5.14 -4.37
CA ALA A 522 -8.15 6.24 -5.28
C ALA A 522 -9.66 6.39 -5.47
N SER A 523 -10.12 7.62 -5.64
CA SER A 523 -11.55 7.93 -5.77
C SER A 523 -11.81 8.89 -6.93
N ASP A 524 -12.90 8.66 -7.63
CA ASP A 524 -13.48 9.57 -8.62
C ASP A 524 -14.62 10.43 -8.04
N ASN A 525 -14.98 10.22 -6.78
CA ASN A 525 -15.95 11.05 -6.09
C ASN A 525 -15.41 12.49 -5.91
N PRO A 526 -16.09 13.52 -6.44
CA PRO A 526 -15.64 14.92 -6.36
C PRO A 526 -15.35 15.40 -4.94
N ILE A 527 -16.11 14.92 -3.96
CA ILE A 527 -15.88 15.27 -2.54
C ILE A 527 -14.48 14.80 -2.11
N GLN A 528 -14.11 13.60 -2.52
CA GLN A 528 -12.84 13.00 -2.13
C GLN A 528 -11.67 13.55 -2.94
N TYR A 529 -11.70 13.52 -4.26
CA TYR A 529 -10.53 13.92 -5.05
C TYR A 529 -10.23 15.41 -4.98
N LYS A 530 -11.23 16.29 -4.75
CA LYS A 530 -11.02 17.73 -4.53
C LYS A 530 -10.54 18.07 -3.12
N ASN A 531 -10.61 17.13 -2.20
CA ASN A 531 -10.22 17.30 -0.79
C ASN A 531 -9.26 16.21 -0.33
N LEU A 532 -8.38 15.73 -1.20
CA LEU A 532 -7.54 14.53 -0.98
C LEU A 532 -6.80 14.48 0.35
N SER A 533 -6.32 15.63 0.85
CA SER A 533 -5.63 15.71 2.15
C SER A 533 -6.52 15.40 3.37
N ASN A 534 -7.85 15.32 3.19
CA ASN A 534 -8.81 15.06 4.26
C ASN A 534 -9.41 13.64 4.19
N PHE A 535 -9.17 12.94 3.07
CA PHE A 535 -9.70 11.59 2.88
C PHE A 535 -8.54 10.66 2.69
N LEU A 536 -8.29 9.76 3.63
CA LEU A 536 -7.29 8.81 3.27
C LEU A 536 -7.36 7.50 4.04
N LEU A 537 -7.77 6.54 3.29
CA LEU A 537 -7.23 5.21 3.29
C LEU A 537 -5.87 5.30 2.58
N GLY A 538 -4.75 5.27 3.29
CA GLY A 538 -3.42 5.30 2.68
C GLY A 538 -2.37 6.03 3.49
N PHE A 539 -1.13 5.98 3.03
CA PHE A 539 0.03 6.59 3.69
C PHE A 539 -0.15 8.10 3.83
N GLY A 540 0.07 8.63 5.03
CA GLY A 540 -0.03 10.08 5.30
C GLY A 540 -1.46 10.62 5.39
N GLY A 541 -2.47 9.75 5.48
CA GLY A 541 -3.86 10.18 5.51
C GLY A 541 -4.36 10.73 6.83
N ALA A 542 -5.49 11.44 6.77
CA ALA A 542 -6.16 12.05 7.93
C ALA A 542 -6.50 11.05 9.05
N LEU A 543 -6.60 9.76 8.73
CA LEU A 543 -6.86 8.70 9.70
C LEU A 543 -5.63 8.32 10.55
N ASN A 544 -4.44 8.79 10.21
CA ASN A 544 -3.22 8.52 10.99
C ASN A 544 -3.10 9.45 12.19
N TYR A 545 -3.95 10.48 12.26
CA TYR A 545 -3.97 11.46 13.34
C TYR A 545 -5.32 11.42 14.04
N PHE A 546 -5.32 11.76 15.31
CA PHE A 546 -6.56 11.86 16.09
C PHE A 546 -6.48 13.02 17.08
N ASP A 547 -7.64 13.58 17.41
CA ASP A 547 -7.77 14.62 18.43
C ASP A 547 -8.22 14.00 19.75
N LEU A 548 -7.51 14.26 20.83
CA LEU A 548 -7.89 13.84 22.17
C LEU A 548 -7.70 15.02 23.15
N ASN A 549 -8.73 15.35 23.94
CA ASN A 549 -8.69 16.43 24.93
C ASN A 549 -8.23 17.79 24.37
N GLY A 550 -8.50 18.06 23.08
CA GLY A 550 -8.14 19.32 22.41
C GLY A 550 -6.73 19.34 21.81
N GLU A 551 -5.98 18.29 21.96
CA GLU A 551 -4.65 18.11 21.34
C GLU A 551 -4.74 17.17 20.13
N THR A 552 -3.98 17.47 19.08
CA THR A 552 -3.84 16.61 17.90
C THR A 552 -2.63 15.70 18.10
N HIS A 553 -2.87 14.40 18.11
CA HIS A 553 -1.85 13.36 18.23
C HIS A 553 -1.39 12.93 16.85
N MET A 554 -0.09 12.96 16.63
CA MET A 554 0.57 12.64 15.34
C MET A 554 1.53 11.45 15.44
N GLU A 555 1.66 10.85 16.61
CA GLU A 555 2.62 9.79 16.89
C GLU A 555 2.30 8.42 16.26
N GLY A 556 1.16 8.26 15.61
CA GLY A 556 0.67 6.98 15.14
C GLY A 556 0.01 6.13 16.24
N TYR A 557 -0.80 5.15 15.83
CA TYR A 557 -1.64 4.39 16.76
C TYR A 557 -0.81 3.50 17.71
N PHE A 558 0.26 2.91 17.22
CA PHE A 558 1.11 2.04 18.03
C PHE A 558 1.69 2.78 19.26
N ASP A 559 2.25 3.97 19.06
CA ASP A 559 2.78 4.78 20.17
C ASP A 559 1.68 5.32 21.07
N ALA A 560 0.51 5.63 20.52
CA ALA A 560 -0.65 6.04 21.30
C ALA A 560 -1.09 4.94 22.28
N TYR A 561 -1.18 3.69 21.83
CA TYR A 561 -1.51 2.56 22.70
C TYR A 561 -0.45 2.32 23.78
N LYS A 562 0.83 2.45 23.46
CA LYS A 562 1.92 2.37 24.45
C LYS A 562 1.79 3.42 25.56
N LYS A 563 1.20 4.58 25.25
CA LYS A 563 0.88 5.64 26.23
C LYS A 563 -0.44 5.41 26.98
N GLY A 564 -1.14 4.31 26.72
CA GLY A 564 -2.41 3.96 27.36
C GLY A 564 -3.64 4.65 26.75
N ILE A 565 -3.50 5.28 25.58
CA ILE A 565 -4.64 5.79 24.81
C ILE A 565 -5.39 4.59 24.22
N THR A 566 -6.72 4.56 24.35
CA THR A 566 -7.51 3.38 23.95
C THR A 566 -7.96 3.46 22.48
N ALA A 567 -8.31 2.31 21.92
CA ALA A 567 -8.91 2.25 20.57
C ALA A 567 -10.19 3.09 20.46
N LYS A 568 -10.98 3.18 21.54
CA LYS A 568 -12.14 4.06 21.63
C LYS A 568 -11.76 5.53 21.50
N ASP A 569 -10.69 5.95 22.18
CA ASP A 569 -10.23 7.35 22.12
C ASP A 569 -9.74 7.70 20.72
N ILE A 570 -8.94 6.82 20.12
CA ILE A 570 -8.46 6.98 18.75
C ILE A 570 -9.63 6.99 17.76
N PHE A 571 -10.56 6.05 17.89
CA PHE A 571 -11.74 5.95 17.02
C PHE A 571 -12.57 7.23 17.05
N ASN A 572 -12.86 7.75 18.24
CA ASN A 572 -13.64 8.98 18.41
C ASN A 572 -12.87 10.24 17.96
N GLY A 573 -11.55 10.23 18.08
CA GLY A 573 -10.68 11.36 17.72
C GLY A 573 -10.27 11.41 16.25
N SER A 574 -10.39 10.30 15.50
CA SER A 574 -9.87 10.16 14.14
C SER A 574 -10.98 9.98 13.10
N GLY A 575 -11.92 10.84 13.01
CA GLY A 575 -13.01 10.80 12.03
C GLY A 575 -13.24 12.16 11.39
N LEU A 576 -14.27 12.24 10.58
CA LEU A 576 -14.78 13.51 10.05
C LEU A 576 -16.00 13.92 10.85
N SER A 577 -16.03 15.18 11.32
CA SER A 577 -17.24 15.74 11.88
C SER A 577 -18.23 16.16 10.78
N GLU A 578 -19.52 16.21 11.09
CA GLU A 578 -20.55 16.74 10.19
C GLU A 578 -20.21 18.15 9.67
N GLY A 579 -19.65 19.01 10.54
CA GLY A 579 -19.25 20.37 10.15
C GLY A 579 -18.08 20.40 9.17
N MET A 580 -17.11 19.48 9.32
CA MET A 580 -16.05 19.31 8.33
C MET A 580 -16.60 18.79 7.02
N TRP A 581 -17.47 17.79 7.07
CA TRP A 581 -18.12 17.22 5.88
C TRP A 581 -18.84 18.27 5.06
N LYS A 582 -19.66 19.13 5.68
CA LYS A 582 -20.33 20.27 5.00
C LYS A 582 -19.33 21.20 4.31
N THR A 583 -18.15 21.41 4.91
CA THR A 583 -17.09 22.18 4.28
C THR A 583 -16.51 21.48 3.05
N LEU A 584 -16.30 20.16 3.13
CA LEU A 584 -15.78 19.36 2.01
C LEU A 584 -16.76 19.32 0.85
N LEU A 585 -18.06 19.16 1.12
CA LEU A 585 -19.13 19.26 0.12
C LEU A 585 -19.10 20.61 -0.60
N LYS A 586 -19.02 21.69 0.15
CA LYS A 586 -18.93 23.04 -0.41
C LYS A 586 -17.70 23.22 -1.29
N ASN A 587 -16.54 22.77 -0.85
CA ASN A 587 -15.29 22.84 -1.61
C ASN A 587 -15.38 22.04 -2.92
N ALA A 588 -16.09 20.93 -2.89
CA ALA A 588 -16.30 20.07 -4.06
C ALA A 588 -17.38 20.60 -5.02
N GLY A 589 -18.17 21.60 -4.60
CA GLY A 589 -19.32 22.08 -5.38
C GLY A 589 -20.49 21.10 -5.39
N VAL A 590 -20.54 20.16 -4.44
CA VAL A 590 -21.58 19.15 -4.31
C VAL A 590 -22.67 19.67 -3.38
N LYS A 591 -23.94 19.61 -3.81
CA LYS A 591 -25.09 19.91 -2.95
C LYS A 591 -25.31 18.74 -1.98
N ALA A 592 -25.56 19.07 -0.72
CA ALA A 592 -25.96 18.12 0.31
C ALA A 592 -27.37 17.59 0.04
#